data_57cb3308ec6255f5629688272847d3e3
#
_entry.id   57cb3308ec6255f5629688272847d3e3
#
_cell.length_a   1.000
_cell.length_b   1.000
_cell.length_c   1.000
_cell.angle_alpha   90.00
_cell.angle_beta   90.00
_cell.angle_gamma   90.00
#
_symmetry.space_group_name_H-M   'P 1'
#
loop_
_entity.id
_entity.type
_entity.pdbx_description
1 polymer ?
#
loop_
_entity_poly.entity_id
_entity_poly.type
_entity_poly.pdbx_seq_one_letter_code
_entity_poly.pdbx_strand_id
1 'polypeptide(L)'
;MKIIRNLEFQGKQTAVCIGKFDGIHRGHRLLIEQAKKENKPIVMISFSVDEAKVLYTPYEKEKLAEYLGIDCLLEIPLTKEFCSQTPEEFAKKLLCDTCDAASVIVGSDFRFGAGRSGDTNTLQQLGEKLGFSVTVLSKLELGGEVVSSTRIRSLIGTGKMEQANELLGTPYFLTGVVRKGNQLGRTMETPTANIYPDAHKVLPPYGVYAVFVDVEGKRYRGICNLGVKPTIPGENEVGFEVWLFNFSG
;
A
#
# COMPACT_ATOMS: atom_id res chain seq x y z
N MET A 1 3.98 15.15 -2.04
CA MET A 1 3.08 14.30 -2.86
C MET A 1 1.65 14.85 -2.80
N LYS A 2 0.90 14.87 -3.93
CA LYS A 2 -0.53 15.18 -3.96
C LYS A 2 -1.34 13.89 -3.76
N ILE A 3 -2.47 13.98 -3.06
CA ILE A 3 -3.41 12.86 -2.87
C ILE A 3 -4.76 13.32 -3.39
N ILE A 4 -5.31 12.60 -4.36
CA ILE A 4 -6.54 12.96 -5.06
C ILE A 4 -7.46 11.74 -5.08
N ARG A 5 -8.72 11.92 -4.67
CA ARG A 5 -9.72 10.86 -4.54
C ARG A 5 -10.91 11.01 -5.50
N ASN A 6 -10.71 11.79 -6.53
CA ASN A 6 -11.68 12.02 -7.61
C ASN A 6 -10.95 12.14 -8.95
N LEU A 7 -11.68 12.39 -10.04
CA LEU A 7 -11.10 12.57 -11.38
C LEU A 7 -10.78 14.05 -11.71
N GLU A 8 -10.72 14.94 -10.73
CA GLU A 8 -10.41 16.37 -10.93
C GLU A 8 -8.92 16.66 -11.05
N PHE A 9 -8.09 15.62 -11.08
CA PHE A 9 -6.67 15.75 -11.32
C PHE A 9 -6.42 16.22 -12.77
N GLN A 10 -5.49 17.14 -12.91
CA GLN A 10 -4.96 17.57 -14.20
C GLN A 10 -3.47 17.29 -14.22
N GLY A 11 -3.11 16.16 -14.81
CA GLY A 11 -1.73 15.78 -15.07
C GLY A 11 -1.10 16.64 -16.15
N LYS A 12 0.22 16.53 -16.30
CA LYS A 12 0.95 17.13 -17.41
C LYS A 12 2.13 16.24 -17.76
N GLN A 13 2.03 15.56 -18.90
CA GLN A 13 3.06 14.67 -19.44
C GLN A 13 3.56 13.68 -18.39
N THR A 14 2.64 12.92 -17.77
CA THR A 14 2.95 12.08 -16.61
C THR A 14 3.39 10.67 -16.99
N ALA A 15 4.16 10.03 -16.10
CA ALA A 15 4.41 8.59 -16.08
C ALA A 15 3.42 7.93 -15.12
N VAL A 16 2.53 7.08 -15.63
CA VAL A 16 1.41 6.53 -14.88
C VAL A 16 1.66 5.07 -14.52
N CYS A 17 1.66 4.73 -13.23
CA CYS A 17 1.63 3.36 -12.74
C CYS A 17 0.22 2.99 -12.31
N ILE A 18 -0.29 1.84 -12.77
CA ILE A 18 -1.67 1.43 -12.47
C ILE A 18 -1.68 0.09 -11.75
N GLY A 19 -2.41 0.01 -10.62
CA GLY A 19 -2.59 -1.22 -9.86
C GLY A 19 -3.46 -1.05 -8.62
N LYS A 20 -3.66 -2.12 -7.87
CA LYS A 20 -4.28 -2.04 -6.54
C LYS A 20 -3.34 -1.46 -5.49
N PHE A 21 -2.04 -1.67 -5.67
CA PHE A 21 -0.97 -1.22 -4.77
C PHE A 21 -1.20 -1.56 -3.29
N ASP A 22 -1.87 -2.68 -3.01
CA ASP A 22 -1.94 -3.17 -1.64
C ASP A 22 -0.59 -3.80 -1.26
N GLY A 23 0.04 -3.19 -0.27
CA GLY A 23 1.38 -3.55 0.21
C GLY A 23 2.54 -2.85 -0.47
N ILE A 24 2.37 -2.25 -1.65
CA ILE A 24 3.45 -1.69 -2.49
C ILE A 24 4.72 -2.57 -2.44
N HIS A 25 4.50 -3.88 -2.65
CA HIS A 25 5.54 -4.91 -2.60
C HIS A 25 6.58 -4.77 -3.72
N ARG A 26 7.64 -5.56 -3.70
CA ARG A 26 8.75 -5.49 -4.70
C ARG A 26 8.25 -5.51 -6.15
N GLY A 27 7.21 -6.30 -6.48
CA GLY A 27 6.61 -6.27 -7.82
C GLY A 27 6.01 -4.91 -8.19
N HIS A 28 5.32 -4.24 -7.26
CA HIS A 28 4.81 -2.89 -7.47
C HIS A 28 5.94 -1.84 -7.56
N ARG A 29 7.02 -2.02 -6.79
CA ARG A 29 8.18 -1.12 -6.84
C ARG A 29 8.89 -1.17 -8.18
N LEU A 30 8.91 -2.30 -8.88
CA LEU A 30 9.44 -2.37 -10.25
C LEU A 30 8.67 -1.46 -11.21
N LEU A 31 7.34 -1.35 -11.07
CA LEU A 31 6.55 -0.40 -11.87
C LEU A 31 6.98 1.04 -11.59
N ILE A 32 7.15 1.38 -10.31
CA ILE A 32 7.56 2.72 -9.87
C ILE A 32 8.99 3.04 -10.35
N GLU A 33 9.92 2.10 -10.22
CA GLU A 33 11.30 2.26 -10.69
C GLU A 33 11.37 2.42 -12.22
N GLN A 34 10.48 1.75 -12.96
CA GLN A 34 10.37 1.97 -14.41
C GLN A 34 9.84 3.37 -14.72
N ALA A 35 8.82 3.84 -13.97
CA ALA A 35 8.29 5.20 -14.13
C ALA A 35 9.34 6.27 -13.85
N LYS A 36 10.20 6.08 -12.85
CA LYS A 36 11.30 7.01 -12.54
C LYS A 36 12.27 7.22 -13.70
N LYS A 37 12.48 6.20 -14.55
CA LYS A 37 13.38 6.30 -15.72
C LYS A 37 12.84 7.24 -16.80
N GLU A 38 11.55 7.53 -16.77
CA GLU A 38 10.91 8.45 -17.72
C GLU A 38 11.23 9.93 -17.46
N ASN A 39 11.78 10.26 -16.29
CA ASN A 39 12.05 11.64 -15.85
C ASN A 39 10.82 12.57 -15.96
N LYS A 40 9.66 12.03 -15.66
CA LYS A 40 8.35 12.70 -15.69
C LYS A 40 7.69 12.66 -14.31
N PRO A 41 6.71 13.54 -14.03
CA PRO A 41 5.92 13.41 -12.81
C PRO A 41 5.23 12.05 -12.74
N ILE A 42 5.38 11.36 -11.60
CA ILE A 42 4.86 10.00 -11.41
C ILE A 42 3.48 10.06 -10.80
N VAL A 43 2.51 9.50 -11.51
CA VAL A 43 1.15 9.31 -11.01
C VAL A 43 0.94 7.82 -10.69
N MET A 44 0.65 7.52 -9.43
CA MET A 44 0.25 6.18 -9.03
C MET A 44 -1.27 6.11 -8.94
N ILE A 45 -1.91 5.39 -9.86
CA ILE A 45 -3.35 5.13 -9.83
C ILE A 45 -3.60 3.88 -9.01
N SER A 46 -4.27 4.05 -7.87
CA SER A 46 -4.69 2.97 -6.98
C SER A 46 -6.21 2.86 -6.96
N PHE A 47 -6.71 1.65 -7.15
CA PHE A 47 -8.15 1.41 -7.02
C PHE A 47 -8.48 1.04 -5.58
N SER A 48 -9.41 1.79 -4.98
CA SER A 48 -9.97 1.43 -3.69
C SER A 48 -11.02 0.33 -3.88
N VAL A 49 -10.76 -0.80 -3.26
CA VAL A 49 -11.73 -1.90 -3.13
C VAL A 49 -12.08 -2.03 -1.66
N ASP A 50 -13.34 -2.32 -1.39
CA ASP A 50 -13.81 -2.62 -0.04
C ASP A 50 -13.30 -4.02 0.37
N GLU A 51 -12.03 -4.08 0.72
CA GLU A 51 -11.38 -5.32 1.15
C GLU A 51 -11.53 -5.48 2.66
N ALA A 52 -11.94 -6.67 3.10
CA ALA A 52 -12.07 -6.99 4.52
C ALA A 52 -10.76 -6.84 5.28
N LYS A 53 -9.61 -7.03 4.60
CA LYS A 53 -8.26 -6.89 5.19
C LYS A 53 -7.29 -6.32 4.15
N VAL A 54 -6.48 -5.33 4.57
CA VAL A 54 -5.45 -4.67 3.76
C VAL A 54 -4.07 -4.82 4.38
N LEU A 55 -3.04 -4.84 3.55
CA LEU A 55 -1.65 -4.83 4.03
C LEU A 55 -1.28 -3.48 4.62
N TYR A 56 -1.69 -2.40 3.98
CA TYR A 56 -1.50 -1.05 4.48
C TYR A 56 -2.80 -0.26 4.43
N THR A 57 -3.08 0.46 5.50
CA THR A 57 -4.19 1.42 5.54
C THR A 57 -3.99 2.51 4.48
N PRO A 58 -5.03 3.28 4.12
CA PRO A 58 -4.87 4.40 3.20
C PRO A 58 -3.75 5.36 3.63
N TYR A 59 -3.70 5.72 4.91
CA TYR A 59 -2.65 6.60 5.44
C TYR A 59 -1.24 6.00 5.31
N GLU A 60 -1.07 4.70 5.60
CA GLU A 60 0.21 4.01 5.47
C GLU A 60 0.64 3.89 4.00
N LYS A 61 -0.31 3.63 3.10
CA LYS A 61 -0.07 3.63 1.65
C LYS A 61 0.42 4.99 1.16
N GLU A 62 -0.23 6.06 1.61
CA GLU A 62 0.14 7.44 1.30
C GLU A 62 1.59 7.74 1.73
N LYS A 63 1.95 7.40 2.98
CA LYS A 63 3.30 7.58 3.50
C LYS A 63 4.34 6.77 2.73
N LEU A 64 4.01 5.55 2.35
CA LEU A 64 4.92 4.71 1.58
C LEU A 64 5.05 5.22 0.13
N ALA A 65 3.98 5.68 -0.50
CA ALA A 65 4.03 6.29 -1.82
C ALA A 65 4.89 7.58 -1.83
N GLU A 66 4.72 8.43 -0.82
CA GLU A 66 5.54 9.63 -0.62
C GLU A 66 7.03 9.27 -0.46
N TYR A 67 7.35 8.31 0.38
CA TYR A 67 8.71 7.80 0.57
C TYR A 67 9.33 7.25 -0.73
N LEU A 68 8.52 6.62 -1.58
CA LEU A 68 8.95 6.08 -2.87
C LEU A 68 9.06 7.15 -3.98
N GLY A 69 8.80 8.41 -3.68
CA GLY A 69 8.95 9.52 -4.62
C GLY A 69 7.83 9.63 -5.65
N ILE A 70 6.61 9.20 -5.30
CA ILE A 70 5.41 9.43 -6.09
C ILE A 70 5.01 10.90 -6.00
N ASP A 71 4.71 11.55 -7.12
CA ASP A 71 4.28 12.94 -7.15
C ASP A 71 2.79 13.10 -6.88
N CYS A 72 1.99 12.14 -7.39
CA CYS A 72 0.55 12.11 -7.18
C CYS A 72 0.04 10.69 -6.96
N LEU A 73 -0.67 10.47 -5.85
CA LEU A 73 -1.50 9.28 -5.61
C LEU A 73 -2.94 9.61 -5.99
N LEU A 74 -3.43 8.96 -7.05
CA LEU A 74 -4.79 9.05 -7.51
C LEU A 74 -5.56 7.80 -7.07
N GLU A 75 -6.41 7.93 -6.05
CA GLU A 75 -7.24 6.84 -5.53
C GLU A 75 -8.63 6.91 -6.15
N ILE A 76 -8.96 5.90 -6.95
CA ILE A 76 -10.22 5.84 -7.69
C ILE A 76 -11.12 4.78 -7.06
N PRO A 77 -12.32 5.16 -6.59
CA PRO A 77 -13.28 4.19 -6.12
C PRO A 77 -13.85 3.40 -7.32
N LEU A 78 -13.91 2.07 -7.19
CA LEU A 78 -14.51 1.20 -8.20
C LEU A 78 -16.04 1.25 -8.12
N THR A 79 -16.63 2.39 -8.52
CA THR A 79 -18.09 2.54 -8.62
C THR A 79 -18.65 1.73 -9.79
N LYS A 80 -19.95 1.46 -9.78
CA LYS A 80 -20.61 0.77 -10.91
C LYS A 80 -20.42 1.53 -12.22
N GLU A 81 -20.48 2.85 -12.16
CA GLU A 81 -20.28 3.73 -13.33
C GLU A 81 -18.84 3.61 -13.86
N PHE A 82 -17.83 3.68 -12.97
CA PHE A 82 -16.43 3.51 -13.38
C PHE A 82 -16.18 2.11 -13.97
N CYS A 83 -16.74 1.08 -13.36
CA CYS A 83 -16.58 -0.31 -13.81
C CYS A 83 -17.35 -0.65 -15.11
N SER A 84 -18.29 0.19 -15.54
CA SER A 84 -19.04 0.02 -16.80
C SER A 84 -18.37 0.64 -18.02
N GLN A 85 -17.30 1.42 -17.83
CA GLN A 85 -16.58 2.08 -18.91
C GLN A 85 -15.93 1.05 -19.86
N THR A 86 -16.02 1.31 -21.16
CA THR A 86 -15.26 0.54 -22.15
C THR A 86 -13.76 0.75 -21.98
N PRO A 87 -12.89 -0.13 -22.52
CA PRO A 87 -11.44 0.09 -22.52
C PRO A 87 -11.04 1.44 -23.14
N GLU A 88 -11.72 1.87 -24.21
CA GLU A 88 -11.48 3.15 -24.88
C GLU A 88 -11.86 4.34 -23.99
N GLU A 89 -13.00 4.27 -23.33
CA GLU A 89 -13.44 5.32 -22.39
C GLU A 89 -12.50 5.44 -21.19
N PHE A 90 -12.07 4.29 -20.62
CA PHE A 90 -11.08 4.27 -19.56
C PHE A 90 -9.77 4.94 -19.99
N ALA A 91 -9.21 4.53 -21.16
CA ALA A 91 -7.96 5.09 -21.65
C ALA A 91 -8.10 6.60 -21.94
N LYS A 92 -9.16 7.01 -22.62
CA LYS A 92 -9.38 8.42 -22.95
C LYS A 92 -9.60 9.26 -21.69
N LYS A 93 -10.58 8.94 -20.86
CA LYS A 93 -10.97 9.77 -19.70
C LYS A 93 -9.89 9.80 -18.63
N LEU A 94 -9.33 8.61 -18.26
CA LEU A 94 -8.40 8.53 -17.15
C LEU A 94 -6.96 8.79 -17.56
N LEU A 95 -6.49 8.18 -18.64
CA LEU A 95 -5.07 8.27 -19.01
C LEU A 95 -4.77 9.56 -19.79
N CYS A 96 -5.63 9.93 -20.77
CA CYS A 96 -5.40 11.14 -21.55
C CYS A 96 -5.96 12.38 -20.84
N ASP A 97 -7.27 12.44 -20.61
CA ASP A 97 -7.93 13.68 -20.18
C ASP A 97 -7.59 14.05 -18.73
N THR A 98 -7.47 13.05 -17.82
CA THR A 98 -7.15 13.29 -16.41
C THR A 98 -5.64 13.31 -16.14
N CYS A 99 -4.91 12.31 -16.62
CA CYS A 99 -3.48 12.16 -16.29
C CYS A 99 -2.55 12.83 -17.30
N ASP A 100 -3.00 13.19 -18.52
CA ASP A 100 -2.12 13.56 -19.63
C ASP A 100 -0.90 12.63 -19.69
N ALA A 101 -1.19 11.32 -19.74
CA ALA A 101 -0.18 10.29 -19.66
C ALA A 101 0.71 10.31 -20.90
N ALA A 102 2.00 10.49 -20.71
CA ALA A 102 3.01 10.26 -21.75
C ALA A 102 3.46 8.81 -21.78
N SER A 103 3.46 8.15 -20.63
CA SER A 103 3.76 6.73 -20.50
C SER A 103 2.90 6.06 -19.45
N VAL A 104 2.54 4.80 -19.69
CA VAL A 104 1.73 3.97 -18.77
C VAL A 104 2.49 2.67 -18.49
N ILE A 105 2.69 2.36 -17.22
CA ILE A 105 3.44 1.21 -16.76
C ILE A 105 2.51 0.27 -15.99
N VAL A 106 2.40 -0.97 -16.45
CA VAL A 106 1.49 -1.99 -15.88
C VAL A 106 2.15 -3.35 -15.75
N GLY A 107 1.59 -4.19 -14.89
CA GLY A 107 1.96 -5.61 -14.84
C GLY A 107 1.33 -6.42 -15.98
N SER A 108 1.92 -7.56 -16.33
CA SER A 108 1.46 -8.43 -17.43
C SER A 108 0.06 -9.02 -17.24
N ASP A 109 -0.49 -9.01 -16.02
CA ASP A 109 -1.85 -9.46 -15.70
C ASP A 109 -2.88 -8.32 -15.61
N PHE A 110 -2.49 -7.12 -16.02
CA PHE A 110 -3.38 -5.96 -15.98
C PHE A 110 -4.62 -6.19 -16.85
N ARG A 111 -5.78 -5.88 -16.29
CA ARG A 111 -7.08 -5.94 -16.95
C ARG A 111 -7.91 -4.72 -16.56
N PHE A 112 -8.59 -4.13 -17.52
CA PHE A 112 -9.39 -2.91 -17.33
C PHE A 112 -10.64 -2.90 -18.20
N GLY A 113 -11.47 -1.86 -18.02
CA GLY A 113 -12.72 -1.72 -18.73
C GLY A 113 -13.82 -2.66 -18.24
N ALA A 114 -15.01 -2.51 -18.80
CA ALA A 114 -16.19 -3.29 -18.44
C ALA A 114 -15.94 -4.79 -18.56
N GLY A 115 -16.26 -5.55 -17.50
CA GLY A 115 -16.03 -6.99 -17.45
C GLY A 115 -14.55 -7.38 -17.56
N ARG A 116 -13.60 -6.47 -17.34
CA ARG A 116 -12.15 -6.68 -17.53
C ARG A 116 -11.79 -7.07 -18.98
N SER A 117 -12.53 -6.54 -19.95
CA SER A 117 -12.40 -6.87 -21.37
C SER A 117 -11.09 -6.38 -22.01
N GLY A 118 -10.52 -5.27 -21.51
CA GLY A 118 -9.23 -4.77 -21.93
C GLY A 118 -8.07 -5.51 -21.24
N ASP A 119 -7.03 -5.81 -22.00
CA ASP A 119 -5.78 -6.38 -21.53
C ASP A 119 -4.57 -5.51 -21.91
N THR A 120 -3.37 -6.00 -21.70
CA THR A 120 -2.14 -5.26 -22.02
C THR A 120 -1.98 -4.99 -23.51
N ASN A 121 -2.42 -5.90 -24.39
CA ASN A 121 -2.36 -5.70 -25.84
C ASN A 121 -3.36 -4.61 -26.26
N THR A 122 -4.58 -4.66 -25.71
CA THR A 122 -5.60 -3.61 -25.91
C THR A 122 -5.05 -2.26 -25.46
N LEU A 123 -4.38 -2.19 -24.29
CA LEU A 123 -3.80 -0.96 -23.78
C LEU A 123 -2.69 -0.41 -24.70
N GLN A 124 -1.83 -1.28 -25.26
CA GLN A 124 -0.79 -0.89 -26.19
C GLN A 124 -1.39 -0.29 -27.49
N GLN A 125 -2.39 -0.96 -28.08
CA GLN A 125 -3.09 -0.45 -29.26
C GLN A 125 -3.76 0.91 -29.00
N LEU A 126 -4.37 1.08 -27.83
CA LEU A 126 -4.95 2.36 -27.43
C LEU A 126 -3.86 3.41 -27.20
N GLY A 127 -2.71 3.03 -26.65
CA GLY A 127 -1.56 3.92 -26.48
C GLY A 127 -1.05 4.47 -27.81
N GLU A 128 -0.89 3.61 -28.81
CA GLU A 128 -0.50 4.01 -30.17
C GLU A 128 -1.51 4.98 -30.80
N LYS A 129 -2.81 4.72 -30.61
CA LYS A 129 -3.90 5.56 -31.14
C LYS A 129 -4.04 6.89 -30.42
N LEU A 130 -3.81 6.93 -29.11
CA LEU A 130 -4.07 8.08 -28.24
C LEU A 130 -2.81 8.88 -27.88
N GLY A 131 -1.61 8.39 -28.26
CA GLY A 131 -0.37 9.14 -28.12
C GLY A 131 0.39 8.92 -26.82
N PHE A 132 0.21 7.79 -26.11
CA PHE A 132 1.01 7.44 -24.95
C PHE A 132 1.74 6.10 -25.14
N SER A 133 2.93 5.96 -24.58
CA SER A 133 3.67 4.68 -24.59
C SER A 133 3.17 3.74 -23.49
N VAL A 134 3.31 2.42 -23.70
CA VAL A 134 2.93 1.41 -22.72
C VAL A 134 4.08 0.47 -22.45
N THR A 135 4.48 0.37 -21.19
CA THR A 135 5.48 -0.60 -20.72
C THR A 135 4.79 -1.68 -19.89
N VAL A 136 4.93 -2.93 -20.32
CA VAL A 136 4.38 -4.09 -19.61
C VAL A 136 5.50 -4.82 -18.90
N LEU A 137 5.43 -4.97 -17.57
CA LEU A 137 6.42 -5.69 -16.80
C LEU A 137 5.90 -7.08 -16.42
N SER A 138 6.78 -8.08 -16.53
CA SER A 138 6.49 -9.42 -16.03
C SER A 138 6.36 -9.44 -14.53
N LYS A 139 5.62 -10.42 -14.00
CA LYS A 139 5.53 -10.62 -12.55
C LYS A 139 6.90 -10.94 -11.97
N LEU A 140 7.21 -10.32 -10.85
CA LEU A 140 8.40 -10.67 -10.08
C LEU A 140 8.20 -12.00 -9.37
N GLU A 141 9.16 -12.89 -9.50
CA GLU A 141 9.23 -14.15 -8.76
C GLU A 141 10.38 -14.11 -7.76
N LEU A 142 10.14 -14.59 -6.56
CA LEU A 142 11.15 -14.80 -5.51
C LEU A 142 10.92 -16.17 -4.89
N GLY A 143 11.98 -16.98 -4.87
CA GLY A 143 11.91 -18.37 -4.37
C GLY A 143 11.04 -19.27 -5.26
N GLY A 144 10.97 -19.01 -6.60
CA GLY A 144 10.17 -19.79 -7.54
C GLY A 144 8.67 -19.51 -7.51
N GLU A 145 8.23 -18.51 -6.77
CA GLU A 145 6.81 -18.13 -6.66
C GLU A 145 6.61 -16.64 -6.89
N VAL A 146 5.46 -16.29 -7.47
CA VAL A 146 5.10 -14.90 -7.75
C VAL A 146 4.96 -14.08 -6.47
N VAL A 147 5.56 -12.88 -6.46
CA VAL A 147 5.34 -11.87 -5.41
C VAL A 147 3.95 -11.26 -5.59
N SER A 148 3.09 -11.41 -4.57
CA SER A 148 1.73 -10.89 -4.60
C SER A 148 1.22 -10.50 -3.21
N SER A 149 0.26 -9.58 -3.15
CA SER A 149 -0.39 -9.18 -1.90
C SER A 149 -1.03 -10.36 -1.17
N THR A 150 -1.61 -11.31 -1.90
CA THR A 150 -2.21 -12.52 -1.33
C THR A 150 -1.18 -13.38 -0.61
N ARG A 151 -0.02 -13.64 -1.24
CA ARG A 151 1.07 -14.40 -0.61
C ARG A 151 1.59 -13.68 0.63
N ILE A 152 1.78 -12.36 0.56
CA ILE A 152 2.25 -11.57 1.70
C ILE A 152 1.25 -11.61 2.87
N ARG A 153 -0.07 -11.47 2.61
CA ARG A 153 -1.10 -11.61 3.65
C ARG A 153 -1.03 -12.98 4.35
N SER A 154 -0.85 -14.05 3.58
CA SER A 154 -0.71 -15.41 4.13
C SER A 154 0.54 -15.54 5.00
N LEU A 155 1.68 -15.00 4.57
CA LEU A 155 2.93 -15.03 5.34
C LEU A 155 2.80 -14.25 6.65
N ILE A 156 2.21 -13.06 6.62
CA ILE A 156 1.96 -12.27 7.84
C ILE A 156 1.00 -13.03 8.76
N GLY A 157 -0.13 -13.52 8.24
CA GLY A 157 -1.12 -14.24 9.04
C GLY A 157 -0.59 -15.55 9.67
N THR A 158 0.49 -16.11 9.13
CA THR A 158 1.17 -17.29 9.69
C THR A 158 2.45 -16.95 10.46
N GLY A 159 2.75 -15.67 10.69
CA GLY A 159 3.90 -15.21 11.47
C GLY A 159 5.26 -15.29 10.76
N LYS A 160 5.28 -15.59 9.46
CA LYS A 160 6.52 -15.67 8.65
C LYS A 160 6.99 -14.28 8.24
N MET A 161 7.31 -13.44 9.24
CA MET A 161 7.54 -12.01 9.04
C MET A 161 8.76 -11.70 8.17
N GLU A 162 9.86 -12.49 8.31
CA GLU A 162 11.08 -12.32 7.51
C GLU A 162 10.78 -12.52 6.02
N GLN A 163 10.02 -13.57 5.67
CA GLN A 163 9.63 -13.85 4.30
C GLN A 163 8.67 -12.76 3.76
N ALA A 164 7.72 -12.31 4.58
CA ALA A 164 6.83 -11.21 4.21
C ALA A 164 7.62 -9.91 3.94
N ASN A 165 8.58 -9.59 4.80
CA ASN A 165 9.45 -8.41 4.66
C ASN A 165 10.33 -8.50 3.40
N GLU A 166 10.83 -9.69 3.08
CA GLU A 166 11.58 -9.93 1.83
C GLU A 166 10.72 -9.61 0.60
N LEU A 167 9.48 -10.07 0.55
CA LEU A 167 8.56 -9.80 -0.57
C LEU A 167 8.12 -8.33 -0.62
N LEU A 168 7.94 -7.69 0.53
CA LEU A 168 7.63 -6.25 0.63
C LEU A 168 8.83 -5.39 0.22
N GLY A 169 10.06 -5.85 0.49
CA GLY A 169 11.30 -5.07 0.32
C GLY A 169 11.53 -4.04 1.42
N THR A 170 10.73 -4.08 2.49
CA THR A 170 10.86 -3.29 3.73
C THR A 170 10.24 -4.07 4.87
N PRO A 171 10.61 -3.83 6.12
CA PRO A 171 9.87 -4.33 7.26
C PRO A 171 8.38 -3.96 7.16
N TYR A 172 7.52 -4.93 7.44
CA TYR A 172 6.09 -4.66 7.57
C TYR A 172 5.86 -3.71 8.73
N PHE A 173 5.08 -2.67 8.54
CA PHE A 173 4.86 -1.66 9.56
C PHE A 173 3.36 -1.36 9.74
N LEU A 174 3.06 -0.76 10.85
CA LEU A 174 1.77 -0.13 11.14
C LEU A 174 2.00 1.26 11.72
N THR A 175 1.01 2.09 11.57
CA THR A 175 0.96 3.41 12.21
C THR A 175 -0.19 3.44 13.21
N GLY A 176 -0.08 4.24 14.23
CA GLY A 176 -1.15 4.41 15.21
C GLY A 176 -0.88 5.54 16.18
N VAL A 177 -1.93 5.93 16.87
CA VAL A 177 -1.87 6.93 17.94
C VAL A 177 -1.71 6.21 19.27
N VAL A 178 -0.78 6.68 20.09
CA VAL A 178 -0.61 6.16 21.45
C VAL A 178 -1.83 6.55 22.28
N ARG A 179 -2.53 5.54 22.80
CA ARG A 179 -3.64 5.75 23.75
C ARG A 179 -3.17 5.46 25.16
N LYS A 180 -3.74 6.19 26.12
CA LYS A 180 -3.46 5.98 27.54
C LYS A 180 -4.00 4.60 27.96
N GLY A 181 -3.11 3.75 28.48
CA GLY A 181 -3.47 2.44 29.05
C GLY A 181 -3.53 2.48 30.58
N ASN A 182 -3.63 1.32 31.19
CA ASN A 182 -3.73 1.16 32.66
C ASN A 182 -2.44 1.55 33.44
N GLN A 183 -1.39 2.00 32.76
CA GLN A 183 -0.12 2.49 33.30
C GLN A 183 0.62 1.51 34.25
N LEU A 184 0.27 0.24 34.23
CA LEU A 184 0.92 -0.80 35.07
C LEU A 184 2.42 -0.90 34.81
N GLY A 185 2.88 -0.65 33.57
CA GLY A 185 4.31 -0.63 33.25
C GLY A 185 5.12 0.46 33.93
N ARG A 186 4.49 1.56 34.37
CA ARG A 186 5.20 2.61 35.13
C ARG A 186 5.62 2.15 36.52
N THR A 187 4.85 1.26 37.14
CA THR A 187 5.19 0.68 38.46
C THR A 187 6.31 -0.34 38.39
N MET A 188 6.62 -0.84 37.18
CA MET A 188 7.65 -1.86 36.91
C MET A 188 8.86 -1.26 36.16
N GLU A 189 9.03 0.05 36.12
CA GLU A 189 10.10 0.76 35.39
C GLU A 189 10.18 0.43 33.87
N THR A 190 9.10 -0.11 33.31
CA THR A 190 8.99 -0.47 31.90
C THR A 190 7.77 0.21 31.26
N PRO A 191 7.79 1.54 31.04
CA PRO A 191 6.66 2.23 30.44
C PRO A 191 6.41 1.74 29.02
N THR A 192 5.16 1.34 28.75
CA THR A 192 4.73 0.84 27.43
C THR A 192 3.78 1.81 26.76
N ALA A 193 3.92 1.95 25.44
CA ALA A 193 2.98 2.64 24.59
C ALA A 193 1.91 1.67 24.08
N ASN A 194 0.63 2.04 24.22
CA ASN A 194 -0.48 1.25 23.71
C ASN A 194 -0.93 1.81 22.36
N ILE A 195 -0.87 0.98 21.32
CA ILE A 195 -1.26 1.34 19.95
C ILE A 195 -2.34 0.36 19.51
N TYR A 196 -3.43 0.88 18.94
CA TYR A 196 -4.52 0.06 18.41
C TYR A 196 -4.52 0.14 16.90
N PRO A 197 -4.39 -0.99 16.20
CA PRO A 197 -4.37 -1.02 14.75
C PRO A 197 -5.76 -0.75 14.18
N ASP A 198 -5.80 -0.32 12.91
CA ASP A 198 -7.04 -0.28 12.15
C ASP A 198 -7.64 -1.69 12.03
N ALA A 199 -8.96 -1.79 12.13
CA ALA A 199 -9.67 -3.08 12.10
C ALA A 199 -9.48 -3.84 10.77
N HIS A 200 -9.21 -3.15 9.69
CA HIS A 200 -8.95 -3.73 8.36
C HIS A 200 -7.49 -4.12 8.14
N LYS A 201 -6.59 -3.78 9.06
CA LYS A 201 -5.17 -4.12 8.95
C LYS A 201 -4.95 -5.63 9.09
N VAL A 202 -4.13 -6.21 8.21
CA VAL A 202 -3.63 -7.57 8.39
C VAL A 202 -2.66 -7.58 9.56
N LEU A 203 -2.86 -8.47 10.52
CA LEU A 203 -2.00 -8.60 11.69
C LEU A 203 -1.33 -9.99 11.69
N PRO A 204 -0.11 -10.10 12.22
CA PRO A 204 0.49 -11.40 12.50
C PRO A 204 -0.21 -12.08 13.68
N PRO A 205 0.08 -13.36 13.99
CA PRO A 205 -0.43 -14.04 15.18
C PRO A 205 -0.14 -13.27 16.47
N TYR A 206 -0.94 -13.47 17.50
CA TYR A 206 -0.66 -12.92 18.83
C TYR A 206 0.68 -13.43 19.34
N GLY A 207 1.43 -12.54 19.95
CA GLY A 207 2.76 -12.88 20.45
C GLY A 207 3.66 -11.67 20.64
N VAL A 208 4.93 -11.95 20.88
CA VAL A 208 5.97 -10.93 21.13
C VAL A 208 6.87 -10.80 19.92
N TYR A 209 7.11 -9.57 19.49
CA TYR A 209 7.87 -9.22 18.29
C TYR A 209 8.98 -8.23 18.63
N ALA A 210 10.16 -8.44 18.06
CA ALA A 210 11.18 -7.41 17.98
C ALA A 210 10.78 -6.36 16.95
N VAL A 211 10.82 -5.10 17.33
CA VAL A 211 10.33 -4.00 16.49
C VAL A 211 11.31 -2.83 16.43
N PHE A 212 11.22 -2.09 15.34
CA PHE A 212 11.71 -0.71 15.27
C PHE A 212 10.51 0.23 15.37
N VAL A 213 10.66 1.32 16.11
CA VAL A 213 9.63 2.32 16.27
C VAL A 213 10.20 3.69 15.94
N ASP A 214 9.57 4.36 15.00
CA ASP A 214 9.92 5.73 14.64
C ASP A 214 9.01 6.69 15.41
N VAL A 215 9.60 7.51 16.29
CA VAL A 215 8.92 8.51 17.11
C VAL A 215 9.59 9.86 16.86
N GLU A 216 8.83 10.85 16.39
CA GLU A 216 9.34 12.21 16.14
C GLU A 216 10.64 12.25 15.32
N GLY A 217 10.73 11.38 14.32
CA GLY A 217 11.89 11.30 13.42
C GLY A 217 13.11 10.53 13.99
N LYS A 218 13.01 9.98 15.19
CA LYS A 218 14.04 9.10 15.78
C LYS A 218 13.58 7.65 15.77
N ARG A 219 14.54 6.77 15.46
CA ARG A 219 14.30 5.31 15.43
C ARG A 219 14.82 4.64 16.71
N TYR A 220 13.94 3.93 17.36
CA TYR A 220 14.21 3.14 18.56
C TYR A 220 14.05 1.65 18.27
N ARG A 221 14.79 0.81 19.01
CA ARG A 221 14.53 -0.62 19.09
C ARG A 221 13.56 -0.88 20.23
N GLY A 222 12.74 -1.91 20.12
CA GLY A 222 11.80 -2.25 21.16
C GLY A 222 11.27 -3.67 21.04
N ILE A 223 10.44 -4.01 22.00
CA ILE A 223 9.63 -5.23 22.01
C ILE A 223 8.18 -4.82 21.95
N CYS A 224 7.41 -5.54 21.15
CA CYS A 224 5.98 -5.33 21.00
C CYS A 224 5.24 -6.61 21.37
N ASN A 225 4.28 -6.53 22.27
CA ASN A 225 3.31 -7.58 22.53
C ASN A 225 2.00 -7.27 21.78
N LEU A 226 1.63 -8.14 20.85
CA LEU A 226 0.36 -8.11 20.15
C LEU A 226 -0.61 -9.07 20.84
N GLY A 227 -1.73 -8.59 21.30
CA GLY A 227 -2.73 -9.42 21.97
C GLY A 227 -4.05 -8.72 22.17
N VAL A 228 -4.97 -9.46 22.78
CA VAL A 228 -6.29 -8.93 23.20
C VAL A 228 -6.14 -8.26 24.55
N LYS A 229 -6.63 -7.04 24.66
CA LYS A 229 -6.68 -6.29 25.91
C LYS A 229 -8.12 -6.15 26.39
N PRO A 230 -8.44 -6.59 27.61
CA PRO A 230 -9.73 -6.28 28.22
C PRO A 230 -9.74 -4.79 28.61
N THR A 231 -10.37 -3.96 27.81
CA THR A 231 -10.42 -2.51 28.04
C THR A 231 -11.62 -2.11 28.88
N ILE A 232 -12.74 -2.83 28.74
CA ILE A 232 -13.99 -2.69 29.51
C ILE A 232 -14.62 -4.09 29.59
N PRO A 233 -15.36 -4.45 30.63
CA PRO A 233 -16.09 -5.72 30.66
C PRO A 233 -16.99 -5.86 29.44
N GLY A 234 -16.62 -6.76 28.49
CA GLY A 234 -17.35 -7.07 27.27
C GLY A 234 -16.71 -6.64 25.95
N GLU A 235 -15.71 -5.75 25.93
CA GLU A 235 -14.99 -5.37 24.70
C GLU A 235 -13.52 -5.82 24.76
N ASN A 236 -13.19 -6.81 23.90
CA ASN A 236 -11.84 -7.28 23.72
C ASN A 236 -11.23 -6.55 22.51
N GLU A 237 -10.43 -5.51 22.74
CA GLU A 237 -9.75 -4.78 21.66
C GLU A 237 -8.35 -5.38 21.42
N VAL A 238 -8.01 -5.64 20.17
CA VAL A 238 -6.67 -6.08 19.78
C VAL A 238 -5.75 -4.86 19.79
N GLY A 239 -4.63 -4.97 20.50
CA GLY A 239 -3.69 -3.86 20.63
C GLY A 239 -2.24 -4.31 20.67
N PHE A 240 -1.38 -3.35 20.39
CA PHE A 240 0.07 -3.45 20.51
C PHE A 240 0.51 -2.74 21.78
N GLU A 241 1.22 -3.45 22.63
CA GLU A 241 1.90 -2.90 23.79
C GLU A 241 3.39 -2.88 23.49
N VAL A 242 3.95 -1.67 23.33
CA VAL A 242 5.31 -1.48 22.84
C VAL A 242 6.19 -0.90 23.92
N TRP A 243 7.27 -1.58 24.23
CA TRP A 243 8.33 -1.10 25.09
C TRP A 243 9.56 -0.72 24.28
N LEU A 244 10.04 0.50 24.44
CA LEU A 244 11.18 1.06 23.71
C LEU A 244 12.44 0.99 24.56
N PHE A 245 13.53 0.50 23.98
CA PHE A 245 14.83 0.50 24.65
C PHE A 245 15.44 1.89 24.63
N ASN A 246 15.97 2.33 25.77
CA ASN A 246 16.65 3.63 25.93
C ASN A 246 15.79 4.83 25.51
N PHE A 247 14.49 4.76 25.74
CA PHE A 247 13.56 5.85 25.51
C PHE A 247 13.28 6.56 26.85
N SER A 248 13.53 7.86 26.87
CA SER A 248 13.23 8.76 28.00
C SER A 248 12.28 9.84 27.53
N GLY A 249 10.98 9.57 27.57
CA GLY A 249 9.93 10.50 27.18
C GLY A 249 8.61 10.20 27.88
#